data_d7f6518bfaf78926cbd5f9fc1f157737
#
_entry.id   d7f6518bfaf78926cbd5f9fc1f157737
#
_cell.length_a   1.000
_cell.length_b   1.000
_cell.length_c   1.000
_cell.angle_alpha   90.00
_cell.angle_beta   90.00
_cell.angle_gamma   90.00
#
_symmetry.space_group_name_H-M   'P 1'
#
loop_
_entity.id
_entity.type
_entity.pdbx_description
1 polymer ?
#
loop_
_entity_poly.entity_id
_entity_poly.type
_entity_poly.pdbx_seq_one_letter_code
_entity_poly.pdbx_strand_id
1 'polypeptide(L)'
;MTKQIKQVATTEEYIVVRYEDDSIGVYNRYGNTKAALREIAKEHGFEYDPNWTTRQFGKKMIDGVGNGAPAIADNDYIVYIDANGTVICGRKTEGSAKGALRMIAEKYSITYEEGWNTQQFGRKVIEHLLRRESNIATLDFIEADYLKKIKEDINDFFKENTKLFYNERDLQMNLANFLRGGNYYDNVFLEYSLPEHIGFVGEEGTLESEADLDSNIRIDIVVEKRGKYIPIELKYKTKSTEEDTIVRFGKLIKAKLLKDQSAQNINRYLFWKDVERIETIKKHFQPNIVAGFCIFLTNEGNYTKTPKGASASFTMETENQRPKKLDWEGEVADSTRSKYPKIVLEKEHTIKRWDTIENEGITFHYCIVEV
;
A
#
# COMPACT_ATOMS: atom_id res chain seq x y z
N MET A 1 27.60 -23.93 -15.75
CA MET A 1 27.15 -22.76 -16.50
C MET A 1 25.78 -22.38 -15.96
N THR A 2 25.63 -21.20 -15.41
CA THR A 2 24.35 -20.64 -14.97
C THR A 2 23.48 -20.38 -16.20
N LYS A 3 22.30 -20.97 -16.25
CA LYS A 3 21.33 -20.74 -17.33
C LYS A 3 20.49 -19.49 -17.01
N GLN A 4 20.24 -18.66 -18.01
CA GLN A 4 19.33 -17.51 -17.84
C GLN A 4 17.88 -17.97 -17.77
N ILE A 5 17.13 -17.38 -16.84
CA ILE A 5 15.73 -17.71 -16.56
C ILE A 5 14.81 -16.81 -17.39
N LYS A 6 13.89 -17.42 -18.14
CA LYS A 6 12.88 -16.75 -18.95
C LYS A 6 11.54 -16.61 -18.23
N GLN A 7 11.09 -17.65 -17.56
CA GLN A 7 9.82 -17.69 -16.82
C GLN A 7 9.94 -18.55 -15.59
N VAL A 8 9.27 -18.16 -14.50
CA VAL A 8 9.18 -18.91 -13.25
C VAL A 8 7.72 -19.02 -12.84
N ALA A 9 7.29 -20.21 -12.43
CA ALA A 9 6.02 -20.42 -11.75
C ALA A 9 6.27 -21.16 -10.44
N THR A 10 5.62 -20.72 -9.37
CA THR A 10 5.83 -21.30 -8.03
C THR A 10 4.51 -21.81 -7.44
N THR A 11 4.62 -22.83 -6.64
CA THR A 11 3.58 -23.31 -5.75
C THR A 11 4.12 -23.36 -4.32
N GLU A 12 3.34 -23.79 -3.36
CA GLU A 12 3.84 -24.00 -1.99
C GLU A 12 5.01 -24.99 -1.92
N GLU A 13 5.06 -25.97 -2.82
CA GLU A 13 6.03 -27.09 -2.78
C GLU A 13 7.03 -27.08 -3.92
N TYR A 14 6.72 -26.44 -5.06
CA TYR A 14 7.51 -26.54 -6.28
C TYR A 14 7.82 -25.17 -6.88
N ILE A 15 8.96 -25.13 -7.60
CA ILE A 15 9.37 -24.04 -8.48
C ILE A 15 9.60 -24.66 -9.85
N VAL A 16 8.87 -24.19 -10.88
CA VAL A 16 9.03 -24.63 -12.27
C VAL A 16 9.60 -23.47 -13.08
N VAL A 17 10.70 -23.71 -13.77
CA VAL A 17 11.46 -22.69 -14.49
C VAL A 17 11.56 -23.05 -15.96
N ARG A 18 11.35 -22.05 -16.82
CA ARG A 18 11.72 -22.11 -18.23
C ARG A 18 12.95 -21.23 -18.45
N TYR A 19 13.97 -21.78 -19.05
CA TYR A 19 15.21 -21.08 -19.38
C TYR A 19 15.13 -20.46 -20.77
N GLU A 20 16.06 -19.57 -21.11
CA GLU A 20 16.16 -18.95 -22.45
C GLU A 20 16.38 -19.99 -23.56
N ASP A 21 17.05 -21.11 -23.26
CA ASP A 21 17.22 -22.24 -24.19
C ASP A 21 15.96 -23.13 -24.29
N ASP A 22 14.83 -22.66 -23.74
CA ASP A 22 13.55 -23.36 -23.63
C ASP A 22 13.57 -24.67 -22.78
N SER A 23 14.70 -25.01 -22.15
CA SER A 23 14.75 -26.12 -21.22
C SER A 23 13.93 -25.81 -19.96
N ILE A 24 13.44 -26.89 -19.31
CA ILE A 24 12.63 -26.80 -18.09
C ILE A 24 13.39 -27.35 -16.90
N GLY A 25 13.40 -26.60 -15.81
CA GLY A 25 13.85 -27.02 -14.50
C GLY A 25 12.68 -27.15 -13.52
N VAL A 26 12.74 -28.15 -12.67
CA VAL A 26 11.75 -28.33 -11.58
C VAL A 26 12.49 -28.53 -10.27
N TYR A 27 12.12 -27.74 -9.27
CA TYR A 27 12.78 -27.70 -7.98
C TYR A 27 11.75 -27.82 -6.86
N ASN A 28 12.11 -28.49 -5.78
CA ASN A 28 11.35 -28.52 -4.53
C ASN A 28 11.64 -27.23 -3.74
N ARG A 29 10.59 -26.57 -3.28
CA ARG A 29 10.73 -25.34 -2.50
C ARG A 29 11.17 -25.63 -1.08
N TYR A 30 12.12 -24.86 -0.57
CA TYR A 30 12.53 -24.95 0.83
C TYR A 30 11.63 -24.10 1.73
N GLY A 31 11.15 -24.68 2.82
CA GLY A 31 10.36 -23.95 3.82
C GLY A 31 11.17 -22.89 4.60
N ASN A 32 12.48 -23.13 4.79
CA ASN A 32 13.38 -22.16 5.44
C ASN A 32 14.40 -21.62 4.44
N THR A 33 14.03 -20.55 3.76
CA THR A 33 14.84 -19.91 2.72
C THR A 33 16.23 -19.51 3.22
N LYS A 34 16.38 -18.99 4.45
CA LYS A 34 17.68 -18.54 4.98
C LYS A 34 18.63 -19.74 5.22
N ALA A 35 18.10 -20.90 5.64
CA ALA A 35 18.89 -22.11 5.78
C ALA A 35 19.36 -22.64 4.41
N ALA A 36 18.47 -22.68 3.42
CA ALA A 36 18.80 -23.06 2.06
C ALA A 36 19.88 -22.15 1.44
N LEU A 37 19.77 -20.83 1.62
CA LEU A 37 20.79 -19.87 1.17
C LEU A 37 22.16 -20.15 1.79
N ARG A 38 22.23 -20.56 3.06
CA ARG A 38 23.51 -20.91 3.72
C ARG A 38 24.16 -22.14 3.11
N GLU A 39 23.38 -23.17 2.80
CA GLU A 39 23.89 -24.37 2.14
C GLU A 39 24.44 -24.04 0.76
N ILE A 40 23.67 -23.30 -0.05
CA ILE A 40 24.08 -22.88 -1.39
C ILE A 40 25.34 -21.99 -1.34
N ALA A 41 25.38 -21.04 -0.39
CA ALA A 41 26.55 -20.19 -0.20
C ALA A 41 27.82 -21.00 0.11
N LYS A 42 27.69 -22.02 0.96
CA LYS A 42 28.81 -22.91 1.31
C LYS A 42 29.32 -23.69 0.09
N GLU A 43 28.42 -24.22 -0.74
CA GLU A 43 28.79 -24.98 -1.95
C GLU A 43 29.46 -24.09 -3.00
N HIS A 44 29.05 -22.83 -3.13
CA HIS A 44 29.64 -21.88 -4.05
C HIS A 44 30.81 -21.06 -3.48
N GLY A 45 31.27 -21.39 -2.24
CA GLY A 45 32.37 -20.65 -1.59
C GLY A 45 32.01 -19.16 -1.31
N PHE A 46 30.74 -18.82 -1.16
CA PHE A 46 30.29 -17.47 -0.92
C PHE A 46 30.28 -17.16 0.59
N GLU A 47 31.00 -16.12 0.99
CA GLU A 47 30.99 -15.63 2.37
C GLU A 47 29.69 -14.88 2.67
N TYR A 48 29.04 -15.20 3.79
CA TYR A 48 27.84 -14.50 4.24
C TYR A 48 28.02 -13.89 5.61
N ASP A 49 27.35 -12.74 5.84
CA ASP A 49 27.25 -12.11 7.14
C ASP A 49 26.01 -12.63 7.89
N PRO A 50 26.15 -13.18 9.11
CA PRO A 50 25.02 -13.64 9.92
C PRO A 50 23.95 -12.58 10.19
N ASN A 51 24.33 -11.29 10.14
CA ASN A 51 23.42 -10.16 10.37
C ASN A 51 22.55 -9.83 9.14
N TRP A 52 22.85 -10.37 7.97
CA TRP A 52 22.02 -10.13 6.81
C TRP A 52 20.61 -10.70 6.98
N THR A 53 19.60 -9.89 6.61
CA THR A 53 18.25 -10.40 6.40
C THR A 53 18.25 -11.39 5.23
N THR A 54 17.22 -12.24 5.15
CA THR A 54 17.07 -13.19 4.04
C THR A 54 17.11 -12.49 2.68
N ARG A 55 16.48 -11.32 2.56
CA ARG A 55 16.48 -10.49 1.35
C ARG A 55 17.86 -9.96 0.98
N GLN A 56 18.59 -9.42 1.94
CA GLN A 56 19.97 -8.95 1.71
C GLN A 56 20.89 -10.09 1.29
N PHE A 57 20.78 -11.23 1.98
CA PHE A 57 21.58 -12.41 1.65
C PHE A 57 21.26 -12.94 0.26
N GLY A 58 19.99 -13.13 -0.10
CA GLY A 58 19.60 -13.58 -1.44
C GLY A 58 20.08 -12.65 -2.54
N LYS A 59 19.92 -11.33 -2.36
CA LYS A 59 20.40 -10.32 -3.31
C LYS A 59 21.93 -10.38 -3.47
N LYS A 60 22.67 -10.41 -2.37
CA LYS A 60 24.14 -10.52 -2.40
C LYS A 60 24.61 -11.81 -3.07
N MET A 61 23.94 -12.93 -2.83
CA MET A 61 24.24 -14.18 -3.53
C MET A 61 24.01 -14.09 -5.03
N ILE A 62 22.88 -13.56 -5.45
CA ILE A 62 22.55 -13.37 -6.87
C ILE A 62 23.60 -12.47 -7.54
N ASP A 63 23.96 -11.36 -6.89
CA ASP A 63 24.96 -10.42 -7.39
C ASP A 63 26.37 -11.02 -7.44
N GLY A 64 26.72 -11.91 -6.49
CA GLY A 64 28.07 -12.48 -6.36
C GLY A 64 28.29 -13.79 -7.12
N VAL A 65 27.28 -14.62 -7.24
CA VAL A 65 27.36 -15.96 -7.86
C VAL A 65 26.65 -16.01 -9.22
N GLY A 66 25.64 -15.15 -9.41
CA GLY A 66 24.89 -15.00 -10.64
C GLY A 66 25.49 -13.94 -11.59
N ASN A 67 24.89 -13.81 -12.76
CA ASN A 67 25.29 -12.85 -13.77
C ASN A 67 24.53 -11.50 -13.67
N GLY A 68 24.10 -11.10 -12.45
CA GLY A 68 23.32 -9.87 -12.26
C GLY A 68 21.83 -9.96 -12.62
N ALA A 69 21.37 -11.12 -13.09
CA ALA A 69 19.95 -11.40 -13.27
C ALA A 69 19.24 -11.58 -11.92
N PRO A 70 17.92 -11.38 -11.83
CA PRO A 70 17.19 -11.52 -10.56
C PRO A 70 17.12 -12.97 -10.04
N ALA A 71 17.93 -13.89 -10.58
CA ALA A 71 17.92 -15.29 -10.23
C ALA A 71 19.25 -16.02 -10.50
N ILE A 72 19.52 -17.08 -9.73
CA ILE A 72 20.55 -18.08 -9.98
C ILE A 72 19.86 -19.43 -10.17
N ALA A 73 20.17 -20.15 -11.21
CA ALA A 73 19.78 -21.54 -11.37
C ALA A 73 20.97 -22.36 -11.87
N ASP A 74 21.29 -23.40 -11.17
CA ASP A 74 22.30 -24.39 -11.55
C ASP A 74 21.71 -25.81 -11.63
N ASN A 75 22.58 -26.82 -11.60
CA ASN A 75 22.13 -28.21 -11.68
C ASN A 75 21.39 -28.68 -10.42
N ASP A 76 21.61 -28.05 -9.28
CA ASP A 76 21.12 -28.50 -7.99
C ASP A 76 20.18 -27.55 -7.30
N TYR A 77 20.30 -26.22 -7.54
CA TYR A 77 19.54 -25.20 -6.84
C TYR A 77 18.97 -24.12 -7.75
N ILE A 78 17.92 -23.47 -7.26
CA ILE A 78 17.43 -22.20 -7.76
C ILE A 78 17.32 -21.20 -6.62
N VAL A 79 17.75 -19.97 -6.87
CA VAL A 79 17.48 -18.80 -6.01
C VAL A 79 16.99 -17.68 -6.90
N TYR A 80 15.85 -17.10 -6.60
CA TYR A 80 15.35 -15.92 -7.31
C TYR A 80 14.65 -14.96 -6.38
N ILE A 81 14.50 -13.72 -6.84
CA ILE A 81 13.75 -12.66 -6.16
C ILE A 81 12.49 -12.42 -6.97
N ASP A 82 11.32 -12.57 -6.35
CA ASP A 82 10.04 -12.29 -7.00
C ASP A 82 9.79 -10.78 -7.15
N ALA A 83 8.71 -10.40 -7.83
CA ALA A 83 8.32 -9.01 -8.06
C ALA A 83 8.13 -8.21 -6.75
N ASN A 84 7.83 -8.88 -5.63
CA ASN A 84 7.68 -8.28 -4.30
C ASN A 84 9.02 -8.14 -3.56
N GLY A 85 10.12 -8.57 -4.17
CA GLY A 85 11.44 -8.62 -3.56
C GLY A 85 11.61 -9.73 -2.52
N THR A 86 10.74 -10.76 -2.54
CA THR A 86 10.86 -11.94 -1.69
C THR A 86 11.86 -12.92 -2.31
N VAL A 87 12.81 -13.39 -1.50
CA VAL A 87 13.79 -14.40 -1.94
C VAL A 87 13.19 -15.79 -1.81
N ILE A 88 13.22 -16.55 -2.90
CA ILE A 88 12.69 -17.91 -2.98
C ILE A 88 13.81 -18.84 -3.43
N CYS A 89 13.93 -19.96 -2.72
CA CYS A 89 14.95 -20.99 -2.99
C CYS A 89 14.30 -22.35 -3.17
N GLY A 90 14.92 -23.18 -4.02
CA GLY A 90 14.54 -24.55 -4.23
C GLY A 90 15.72 -25.45 -4.57
N ARG A 91 15.58 -26.74 -4.27
CA ARG A 91 16.50 -27.78 -4.66
C ARG A 91 15.91 -28.59 -5.81
N LYS A 92 16.72 -29.00 -6.76
CA LYS A 92 16.26 -29.82 -7.88
C LYS A 92 15.54 -31.08 -7.36
N THR A 93 14.38 -31.36 -7.98
CA THR A 93 13.62 -32.57 -7.62
C THR A 93 14.43 -33.85 -7.94
N GLU A 94 14.29 -34.84 -7.09
CA GLU A 94 14.82 -36.17 -7.38
C GLU A 94 14.06 -36.80 -8.57
N GLY A 95 14.76 -37.49 -9.44
CA GLY A 95 14.19 -38.14 -10.60
C GLY A 95 14.13 -37.29 -11.87
N SER A 96 13.22 -37.61 -12.77
CA SER A 96 13.10 -36.88 -14.03
C SER A 96 12.19 -35.63 -13.89
N ALA A 97 12.58 -34.55 -14.55
CA ALA A 97 11.74 -33.33 -14.62
C ALA A 97 10.31 -33.64 -15.12
N LYS A 98 10.17 -34.59 -16.08
CA LYS A 98 8.85 -35.00 -16.59
C LYS A 98 8.00 -35.70 -15.51
N GLY A 99 8.64 -36.50 -14.63
CA GLY A 99 7.98 -37.15 -13.48
C GLY A 99 7.48 -36.10 -12.47
N ALA A 100 8.31 -35.13 -12.11
CA ALA A 100 7.89 -34.02 -11.24
C ALA A 100 6.77 -33.17 -11.83
N LEU A 101 6.81 -32.89 -13.13
CA LEU A 101 5.72 -32.16 -13.82
C LEU A 101 4.40 -32.94 -13.79
N ARG A 102 4.44 -34.29 -13.88
CA ARG A 102 3.22 -35.13 -13.73
C ARG A 102 2.62 -34.99 -12.34
N MET A 103 3.43 -35.07 -11.28
CA MET A 103 2.94 -34.88 -9.91
C MET A 103 2.30 -33.50 -9.70
N ILE A 104 2.89 -32.45 -10.26
CA ILE A 104 2.35 -31.10 -10.23
C ILE A 104 1.03 -31.05 -11.01
N ALA A 105 0.97 -31.64 -12.21
CA ALA A 105 -0.23 -31.65 -13.04
C ALA A 105 -1.40 -32.38 -12.35
N GLU A 106 -1.15 -33.54 -11.74
CA GLU A 106 -2.13 -34.28 -10.95
C GLU A 106 -2.65 -33.45 -9.77
N LYS A 107 -1.74 -32.86 -8.98
CA LYS A 107 -2.09 -32.05 -7.81
C LYS A 107 -2.92 -30.81 -8.17
N TYR A 108 -2.64 -30.17 -9.29
CA TYR A 108 -3.29 -28.92 -9.71
C TYR A 108 -4.32 -29.12 -10.82
N SER A 109 -4.69 -30.38 -11.14
CA SER A 109 -5.69 -30.75 -12.16
C SER A 109 -5.36 -30.17 -13.55
N ILE A 110 -4.07 -30.19 -13.91
CA ILE A 110 -3.59 -29.72 -15.21
C ILE A 110 -3.70 -30.86 -16.22
N THR A 111 -4.51 -30.70 -17.26
CA THR A 111 -4.61 -31.66 -18.35
C THR A 111 -3.35 -31.66 -19.19
N TYR A 112 -2.78 -32.84 -19.46
CA TYR A 112 -1.60 -33.01 -20.29
C TYR A 112 -1.75 -34.21 -21.24
N GLU A 113 -1.01 -34.19 -22.35
CA GLU A 113 -0.97 -35.24 -23.34
C GLU A 113 0.29 -36.09 -23.15
N GLU A 114 0.16 -37.43 -23.20
CA GLU A 114 1.30 -38.34 -23.00
C GLU A 114 2.46 -38.12 -24.00
N GLY A 115 2.10 -37.69 -25.23
CA GLY A 115 3.08 -37.37 -26.28
C GLY A 115 3.95 -36.13 -26.05
N TRP A 116 3.62 -35.29 -25.10
CA TRP A 116 4.41 -34.10 -24.85
C TRP A 116 5.82 -34.41 -24.33
N ASN A 117 6.81 -33.72 -24.91
CA ASN A 117 8.14 -33.71 -24.33
C ASN A 117 8.16 -32.81 -23.08
N THR A 118 9.27 -32.90 -22.31
CA THR A 118 9.41 -32.15 -21.05
C THR A 118 9.25 -30.64 -21.22
N GLN A 119 9.71 -30.08 -22.37
CA GLN A 119 9.61 -28.64 -22.63
C GLN A 119 8.16 -28.23 -22.89
N GLN A 120 7.42 -28.96 -23.72
CA GLN A 120 6.02 -28.70 -24.00
C GLN A 120 5.19 -28.80 -22.71
N PHE A 121 5.42 -29.84 -21.93
CA PHE A 121 4.72 -30.06 -20.67
C PHE A 121 5.05 -28.96 -19.64
N GLY A 122 6.32 -28.63 -19.47
CA GLY A 122 6.73 -27.56 -18.55
C GLY A 122 6.14 -26.20 -18.90
N ARG A 123 6.09 -25.84 -20.20
CA ARG A 123 5.39 -24.61 -20.64
C ARG A 123 3.92 -24.60 -20.25
N LYS A 124 3.21 -25.69 -20.46
CA LYS A 124 1.78 -25.80 -20.10
C LYS A 124 1.56 -25.71 -18.60
N VAL A 125 2.43 -26.34 -17.80
CA VAL A 125 2.38 -26.22 -16.34
C VAL A 125 2.61 -24.77 -15.91
N ILE A 126 3.65 -24.10 -16.43
CA ILE A 126 3.93 -22.70 -16.13
C ILE A 126 2.74 -21.79 -16.53
N GLU A 127 2.26 -21.93 -17.75
CA GLU A 127 1.10 -21.15 -18.23
C GLU A 127 -0.12 -21.34 -17.34
N HIS A 128 -0.40 -22.58 -16.93
CA HIS A 128 -1.54 -22.89 -16.08
C HIS A 128 -1.37 -22.30 -14.68
N LEU A 129 -0.20 -22.46 -14.07
CA LEU A 129 0.07 -21.95 -12.74
C LEU A 129 0.05 -20.41 -12.72
N LEU A 130 0.67 -19.75 -13.69
CA LEU A 130 0.61 -18.30 -13.83
C LEU A 130 -0.79 -17.77 -14.11
N ARG A 131 -1.57 -18.47 -14.96
CA ARG A 131 -2.99 -18.16 -15.17
C ARG A 131 -3.82 -18.41 -13.92
N ARG A 132 -3.52 -19.45 -13.16
CA ARG A 132 -4.17 -19.72 -11.88
C ARG A 132 -3.85 -18.66 -10.85
N GLU A 133 -2.61 -18.23 -10.73
CA GLU A 133 -2.23 -17.11 -9.89
C GLU A 133 -2.93 -15.81 -10.35
N SER A 134 -2.95 -15.52 -11.65
CA SER A 134 -3.70 -14.39 -12.20
C SER A 134 -5.22 -14.56 -12.07
N ASN A 135 -5.78 -15.77 -12.24
CA ASN A 135 -7.20 -16.05 -12.12
C ASN A 135 -7.65 -16.19 -10.65
N ILE A 136 -6.84 -16.74 -9.75
CA ILE A 136 -7.10 -16.70 -8.31
C ILE A 136 -7.00 -15.24 -7.84
N ALA A 137 -6.04 -14.48 -8.37
CA ALA A 137 -5.97 -13.04 -8.14
C ALA A 137 -7.19 -12.28 -8.69
N THR A 138 -7.80 -12.74 -9.79
CA THR A 138 -9.01 -12.12 -10.40
C THR A 138 -10.33 -12.68 -9.87
N LEU A 139 -10.39 -13.95 -9.48
CA LEU A 139 -11.63 -14.59 -9.00
C LEU A 139 -11.98 -14.22 -7.54
N ASP A 140 -10.98 -13.82 -6.71
CA ASP A 140 -11.22 -13.49 -5.30
C ASP A 140 -11.01 -12.00 -4.97
N PHE A 141 -10.54 -11.17 -5.90
CA PHE A 141 -10.38 -9.74 -5.68
C PHE A 141 -11.48 -8.95 -6.35
N ILE A 142 -12.54 -8.70 -5.62
CA ILE A 142 -13.57 -7.76 -6.03
C ILE A 142 -13.18 -6.40 -5.43
N GLU A 143 -12.86 -5.42 -6.28
CA GLU A 143 -12.53 -4.06 -5.83
C GLU A 143 -13.60 -3.48 -4.89
N ALA A 144 -14.86 -3.87 -5.10
CA ALA A 144 -15.97 -3.51 -4.22
C ALA A 144 -15.83 -4.08 -2.81
N ASP A 145 -15.34 -5.31 -2.65
CA ASP A 145 -15.10 -5.93 -1.34
C ASP A 145 -13.90 -5.28 -0.63
N TYR A 146 -12.85 -4.94 -1.38
CA TYR A 146 -11.71 -4.19 -0.86
C TYR A 146 -12.13 -2.82 -0.36
N LEU A 147 -12.92 -2.09 -1.16
CA LEU A 147 -13.45 -0.79 -0.79
C LEU A 147 -14.42 -0.88 0.40
N LYS A 148 -15.23 -1.92 0.47
CA LYS A 148 -16.11 -2.20 1.61
C LYS A 148 -15.29 -2.45 2.87
N LYS A 149 -14.28 -3.31 2.79
CA LYS A 149 -13.43 -3.68 3.92
C LYS A 149 -12.69 -2.49 4.51
N ILE A 150 -12.07 -1.63 3.69
CA ILE A 150 -11.38 -0.45 4.22
C ILE A 150 -12.34 0.54 4.90
N LYS A 151 -13.57 0.69 4.39
CA LYS A 151 -14.60 1.52 5.02
C LYS A 151 -15.02 0.95 6.38
N GLU A 152 -15.19 -0.35 6.46
CA GLU A 152 -15.50 -1.06 7.71
C GLU A 152 -14.35 -0.86 8.71
N ASP A 153 -13.11 -1.11 8.30
CA ASP A 153 -11.94 -0.99 9.16
C ASP A 153 -11.72 0.44 9.70
N ILE A 154 -11.91 1.47 8.87
CA ILE A 154 -11.83 2.86 9.33
C ILE A 154 -12.94 3.15 10.37
N ASN A 155 -14.16 2.68 10.13
CA ASN A 155 -15.25 2.89 11.06
C ASN A 155 -15.03 2.11 12.37
N ASP A 156 -14.57 0.87 12.29
CA ASP A 156 -14.31 0.03 13.47
C ASP A 156 -13.14 0.58 14.29
N PHE A 157 -12.09 1.10 13.63
CA PHE A 157 -11.01 1.82 14.32
C PHE A 157 -11.53 2.96 15.20
N PHE A 158 -12.40 3.81 14.68
CA PHE A 158 -12.97 4.91 15.46
C PHE A 158 -13.91 4.45 16.56
N LYS A 159 -14.66 3.35 16.38
CA LYS A 159 -15.54 2.79 17.39
C LYS A 159 -14.79 2.10 18.53
N GLU A 160 -13.71 1.39 18.20
CA GLU A 160 -12.95 0.60 19.17
C GLU A 160 -11.91 1.42 19.93
N ASN A 161 -11.43 2.53 19.35
CA ASN A 161 -10.42 3.35 19.97
C ASN A 161 -11.03 4.25 21.07
N THR A 162 -10.65 4.00 22.30
CA THR A 162 -11.07 4.81 23.48
C THR A 162 -9.97 5.74 23.98
N LYS A 163 -8.76 5.66 23.41
CA LYS A 163 -7.62 6.46 23.85
C LYS A 163 -7.57 7.79 23.12
N LEU A 164 -7.11 8.82 23.83
CA LEU A 164 -6.90 10.14 23.26
C LEU A 164 -5.75 10.13 22.26
N PHE A 165 -5.97 10.73 21.10
CA PHE A 165 -4.89 11.08 20.18
C PHE A 165 -4.30 12.43 20.56
N TYR A 166 -2.99 12.50 20.75
CA TYR A 166 -2.33 13.75 21.15
C TYR A 166 -2.02 14.69 19.98
N ASN A 167 -1.93 14.14 18.76
CA ASN A 167 -1.66 14.90 17.53
C ASN A 167 -2.02 14.07 16.30
N GLU A 168 -1.91 14.68 15.11
CA GLU A 168 -2.21 14.04 13.82
C GLU A 168 -1.34 12.80 13.56
N ARG A 169 -0.06 12.84 13.95
CA ARG A 169 0.84 11.70 13.80
C ARG A 169 0.47 10.52 14.69
N ASP A 170 -0.01 10.79 15.89
CA ASP A 170 -0.49 9.75 16.81
C ASP A 170 -1.75 9.07 16.25
N LEU A 171 -2.70 9.84 15.71
CA LEU A 171 -3.84 9.31 14.96
C LEU A 171 -3.38 8.44 13.77
N GLN A 172 -2.46 8.95 12.95
CA GLN A 172 -1.89 8.26 11.79
C GLN A 172 -1.29 6.90 12.17
N MET A 173 -0.44 6.89 13.20
CA MET A 173 0.24 5.68 13.67
C MET A 173 -0.76 4.65 14.22
N ASN A 174 -1.76 5.08 14.99
CA ASN A 174 -2.75 4.18 15.56
C ASN A 174 -3.64 3.57 14.47
N LEU A 175 -4.12 4.37 13.52
CA LEU A 175 -4.90 3.87 12.37
C LEU A 175 -4.08 2.89 11.52
N ALA A 176 -2.83 3.23 11.20
CA ALA A 176 -1.98 2.34 10.41
C ALA A 176 -1.70 1.01 11.13
N ASN A 177 -1.49 1.03 12.44
CA ASN A 177 -1.29 -0.18 13.23
C ASN A 177 -2.56 -1.03 13.30
N PHE A 178 -3.73 -0.41 13.41
CA PHE A 178 -5.02 -1.10 13.37
C PHE A 178 -5.21 -1.83 12.02
N LEU A 179 -4.97 -1.13 10.92
CA LEU A 179 -5.06 -1.70 9.57
C LEU A 179 -4.07 -2.87 9.35
N ARG A 180 -2.85 -2.76 9.88
CA ARG A 180 -1.86 -3.86 9.85
C ARG A 180 -2.29 -5.07 10.68
N GLY A 181 -2.91 -4.83 11.82
CA GLY A 181 -3.31 -5.89 12.77
C GLY A 181 -4.33 -6.87 12.21
N GLY A 182 -5.15 -6.46 11.28
CA GLY A 182 -6.16 -7.29 10.61
C GLY A 182 -5.60 -8.31 9.60
N ASN A 183 -4.32 -8.21 9.22
CA ASN A 183 -3.66 -9.08 8.23
C ASN A 183 -4.39 -9.19 6.87
N TYR A 184 -5.30 -8.26 6.59
CA TYR A 184 -6.05 -8.24 5.33
C TYR A 184 -5.25 -7.58 4.21
N TYR A 185 -4.57 -6.48 4.51
CA TYR A 185 -3.78 -5.69 3.55
C TYR A 185 -2.40 -6.31 3.37
N ASP A 186 -1.91 -6.31 2.14
CA ASP A 186 -0.57 -6.82 1.83
C ASP A 186 0.50 -5.86 2.36
N ASN A 187 0.23 -4.54 2.24
CA ASN A 187 1.08 -3.48 2.80
C ASN A 187 0.25 -2.31 3.35
N VAL A 188 0.80 -1.66 4.38
CA VAL A 188 0.31 -0.38 4.92
C VAL A 188 1.52 0.54 5.07
N PHE A 189 1.61 1.52 4.18
CA PHE A 189 2.70 2.49 4.13
C PHE A 189 2.32 3.75 4.91
N LEU A 190 3.32 4.39 5.51
CA LEU A 190 3.20 5.69 6.16
C LEU A 190 4.06 6.71 5.42
N GLU A 191 3.60 7.98 5.36
CA GLU A 191 4.33 9.07 4.71
C GLU A 191 4.77 8.67 3.28
N TYR A 192 3.82 8.08 2.52
CA TYR A 192 4.09 7.57 1.18
C TYR A 192 4.45 8.72 0.23
N SER A 193 5.70 8.79 -0.15
CA SER A 193 6.25 9.94 -0.88
C SER A 193 6.09 9.80 -2.38
N LEU A 194 5.57 10.84 -3.03
CA LEU A 194 5.56 11.01 -4.48
C LEU A 194 6.38 12.27 -4.83
N PRO A 195 7.32 12.19 -5.80
CA PRO A 195 8.06 13.35 -6.25
C PRO A 195 7.16 14.32 -7.03
N GLU A 196 7.60 15.56 -7.16
CA GLU A 196 6.90 16.60 -7.93
C GLU A 196 6.77 16.23 -9.42
N HIS A 197 7.87 15.71 -9.99
CA HIS A 197 7.91 15.23 -11.38
C HIS A 197 7.89 13.71 -11.41
N ILE A 198 6.96 13.14 -12.16
CA ILE A 198 6.77 11.69 -12.30
C ILE A 198 6.85 11.32 -13.78
N GLY A 199 7.80 10.47 -14.12
CA GLY A 199 7.84 9.80 -15.42
C GLY A 199 7.24 8.40 -15.32
N PHE A 200 6.26 8.10 -16.16
CA PHE A 200 5.68 6.76 -16.26
C PHE A 200 6.45 5.98 -17.33
N VAL A 201 6.94 4.82 -16.96
CA VAL A 201 7.80 3.98 -17.78
C VAL A 201 7.04 2.71 -18.15
N GLY A 202 6.99 2.38 -19.43
CA GLY A 202 6.37 1.17 -19.96
C GLY A 202 7.20 -0.10 -19.73
N GLU A 203 6.64 -1.23 -20.15
CA GLU A 203 7.27 -2.56 -19.97
C GLU A 203 8.66 -2.67 -20.59
N GLU A 204 8.94 -1.91 -21.66
CA GLU A 204 10.23 -1.88 -22.34
C GLU A 204 11.25 -0.90 -21.72
N GLY A 205 10.90 -0.25 -20.60
CA GLY A 205 11.74 0.74 -19.94
C GLY A 205 11.79 2.11 -20.64
N THR A 206 10.90 2.34 -21.60
CA THR A 206 10.77 3.63 -22.31
C THR A 206 9.81 4.55 -21.58
N LEU A 207 10.11 5.86 -21.54
CA LEU A 207 9.22 6.87 -20.98
C LEU A 207 7.95 6.99 -21.84
N GLU A 208 6.79 6.67 -21.27
CA GLU A 208 5.49 6.71 -21.97
C GLU A 208 4.73 8.01 -21.75
N SER A 209 4.81 8.54 -20.53
CA SER A 209 4.14 9.80 -20.18
C SER A 209 4.78 10.42 -18.94
N GLU A 210 4.48 11.69 -18.70
CA GLU A 210 4.93 12.44 -17.54
C GLU A 210 3.75 13.10 -16.83
N ALA A 211 3.87 13.32 -15.53
CA ALA A 211 2.93 14.09 -14.73
C ALA A 211 3.68 15.01 -13.77
N ASP A 212 3.21 16.24 -13.68
CA ASP A 212 3.66 17.19 -12.68
C ASP A 212 2.62 17.29 -11.55
N LEU A 213 3.08 17.14 -10.33
CA LEU A 213 2.31 17.40 -9.13
C LEU A 213 2.63 18.81 -8.61
N ASP A 214 1.73 19.41 -7.88
CA ASP A 214 1.91 20.76 -7.32
C ASP A 214 3.18 20.90 -6.44
N SER A 215 3.66 19.80 -5.89
CA SER A 215 4.87 19.70 -5.05
C SER A 215 5.19 18.24 -4.77
N ASN A 216 6.31 17.97 -4.10
CA ASN A 216 6.54 16.66 -3.50
C ASN A 216 5.43 16.35 -2.49
N ILE A 217 4.71 15.27 -2.74
CA ILE A 217 3.57 14.83 -1.92
C ILE A 217 4.03 13.76 -0.93
N ARG A 218 3.47 13.82 0.27
CA ARG A 218 3.53 12.73 1.25
C ARG A 218 2.11 12.42 1.69
N ILE A 219 1.65 11.24 1.34
CA ILE A 219 0.33 10.74 1.73
C ILE A 219 0.46 10.09 3.10
N ASP A 220 -0.39 10.46 4.03
CA ASP A 220 -0.30 10.01 5.42
C ASP A 220 -0.28 8.48 5.54
N ILE A 221 -1.23 7.79 4.91
CA ILE A 221 -1.32 6.32 4.88
C ILE A 221 -1.66 5.88 3.46
N VAL A 222 -1.01 4.83 2.98
CA VAL A 222 -1.43 4.12 1.78
C VAL A 222 -1.59 2.65 2.12
N VAL A 223 -2.76 2.07 1.86
CA VAL A 223 -2.99 0.64 1.97
C VAL A 223 -2.92 -0.01 0.60
N GLU A 224 -2.35 -1.20 0.55
CA GLU A 224 -2.21 -1.98 -0.67
C GLU A 224 -2.82 -3.36 -0.49
N LYS A 225 -3.53 -3.79 -1.52
CA LYS A 225 -4.02 -5.16 -1.66
C LYS A 225 -3.91 -5.60 -3.11
N ARG A 226 -3.06 -6.61 -3.37
CA ARG A 226 -2.87 -7.22 -4.71
C ARG A 226 -2.57 -6.19 -5.81
N GLY A 227 -1.67 -5.25 -5.51
CA GLY A 227 -1.29 -4.18 -6.45
C GLY A 227 -2.35 -3.10 -6.66
N LYS A 228 -3.42 -3.11 -5.85
CA LYS A 228 -4.42 -2.04 -5.79
C LYS A 228 -4.22 -1.21 -4.54
N TYR A 229 -4.29 0.11 -4.68
CA TYR A 229 -3.91 1.06 -3.65
C TYR A 229 -5.08 1.94 -3.25
N ILE A 230 -5.13 2.29 -1.97
CA ILE A 230 -6.06 3.30 -1.42
C ILE A 230 -5.25 4.29 -0.57
N PRO A 231 -5.03 5.51 -1.04
CA PRO A 231 -4.45 6.59 -0.25
C PRO A 231 -5.46 7.14 0.77
N ILE A 232 -4.95 7.51 1.95
CA ILE A 232 -5.72 8.09 3.05
C ILE A 232 -4.97 9.31 3.57
N GLU A 233 -5.62 10.47 3.56
CA GLU A 233 -5.14 11.72 4.15
C GLU A 233 -5.90 12.01 5.44
N LEU A 234 -5.20 12.50 6.43
CA LEU A 234 -5.72 12.76 7.78
C LEU A 234 -5.61 14.24 8.13
N LYS A 235 -6.61 14.74 8.80
CA LYS A 235 -6.56 16.04 9.49
C LYS A 235 -7.03 15.88 10.92
N TYR A 236 -6.17 16.27 11.84
CA TYR A 236 -6.48 16.30 13.27
C TYR A 236 -6.37 17.72 13.78
N LYS A 237 -7.51 18.33 14.12
CA LYS A 237 -7.58 19.72 14.56
C LYS A 237 -8.32 19.83 15.89
N THR A 238 -7.69 20.45 16.88
CA THR A 238 -8.21 20.50 18.24
C THR A 238 -8.48 21.91 18.75
N LYS A 239 -9.47 21.97 19.62
CA LYS A 239 -9.69 23.08 20.57
C LYS A 239 -9.05 22.69 21.89
N SER A 240 -8.51 23.69 22.57
CA SER A 240 -7.92 23.52 23.89
C SER A 240 -8.94 22.96 24.89
N THR A 241 -8.51 21.94 25.64
CA THR A 241 -9.28 21.45 26.81
C THR A 241 -9.11 22.40 28.00
N GLU A 242 -9.96 22.23 28.98
CA GLU A 242 -9.75 22.81 30.30
C GLU A 242 -8.51 22.20 30.95
N GLU A 243 -7.95 22.90 31.94
CA GLU A 243 -6.83 22.39 32.74
C GLU A 243 -7.36 21.30 33.68
N ASP A 244 -6.73 20.15 33.67
CA ASP A 244 -7.10 19.01 34.52
C ASP A 244 -5.85 18.39 35.18
N THR A 245 -6.08 17.59 36.21
CA THR A 245 -5.03 16.83 36.89
C THR A 245 -4.80 15.51 36.18
N ILE A 246 -3.66 15.39 35.49
CA ILE A 246 -3.28 14.25 34.68
C ILE A 246 -2.01 13.59 35.19
N VAL A 247 -1.81 12.32 34.87
CA VAL A 247 -0.57 11.59 35.18
C VAL A 247 0.36 11.65 33.98
N ARG A 248 1.61 12.09 34.20
CA ARG A 248 2.69 12.00 33.23
C ARG A 248 3.96 11.49 33.91
N PHE A 249 4.56 10.46 33.35
CA PHE A 249 5.74 9.79 33.92
C PHE A 249 5.57 9.40 35.39
N GLY A 250 4.35 8.94 35.76
CA GLY A 250 4.00 8.57 37.13
C GLY A 250 3.78 9.72 38.10
N LYS A 251 3.78 10.97 37.65
CA LYS A 251 3.52 12.17 38.48
C LYS A 251 2.20 12.82 38.12
N LEU A 252 1.47 13.27 39.14
CA LEU A 252 0.30 14.13 38.96
C LEU A 252 0.77 15.55 38.59
N ILE A 253 0.24 16.05 37.47
CA ILE A 253 0.48 17.42 37.00
C ILE A 253 -0.84 18.09 36.63
N LYS A 254 -0.92 19.40 36.72
CA LYS A 254 -2.02 20.17 36.13
C LYS A 254 -1.64 20.63 34.74
N ALA A 255 -2.40 20.25 33.74
CA ALA A 255 -2.17 20.62 32.34
C ALA A 255 -3.43 20.49 31.47
N LYS A 256 -3.43 21.20 30.36
CA LYS A 256 -4.40 20.99 29.28
C LYS A 256 -3.96 19.80 28.44
N LEU A 257 -4.88 18.86 28.18
CA LEU A 257 -4.61 17.67 27.37
C LEU A 257 -4.37 18.02 25.89
N LEU A 258 -5.19 18.93 25.37
CA LEU A 258 -5.12 19.37 23.97
C LEU A 258 -4.83 20.87 23.90
N LYS A 259 -4.14 21.27 22.83
CA LYS A 259 -3.86 22.66 22.51
C LYS A 259 -4.89 23.18 21.50
N ASP A 260 -5.14 24.48 21.53
CA ASP A 260 -5.95 25.13 20.50
C ASP A 260 -5.15 25.21 19.18
N GLN A 261 -5.76 24.69 18.14
CA GLN A 261 -5.29 24.82 16.77
C GLN A 261 -6.26 25.73 16.01
N SER A 262 -6.18 27.04 16.29
CA SER A 262 -6.94 28.10 15.62
C SER A 262 -6.77 28.05 14.09
N ALA A 263 -7.17 29.02 13.33
CA ALA A 263 -7.12 29.03 11.88
C ALA A 263 -8.12 28.06 11.19
N GLN A 264 -9.32 27.94 11.76
CA GLN A 264 -10.38 27.06 11.23
C GLN A 264 -10.63 27.22 9.73
N ASN A 265 -10.59 28.45 9.21
CA ASN A 265 -10.80 28.74 7.79
C ASN A 265 -9.74 28.06 6.91
N ILE A 266 -8.46 28.15 7.32
CA ILE A 266 -7.35 27.54 6.61
C ILE A 266 -7.40 26.01 6.75
N ASN A 267 -7.76 25.49 7.92
CA ASN A 267 -7.88 24.05 8.12
C ASN A 267 -8.98 23.42 7.23
N ARG A 268 -10.10 24.13 7.01
CA ARG A 268 -11.14 23.73 6.06
C ARG A 268 -10.62 23.72 4.62
N TYR A 269 -9.90 24.77 4.23
CA TYR A 269 -9.25 24.84 2.93
C TYR A 269 -8.28 23.66 2.74
N LEU A 270 -7.42 23.41 3.71
CA LEU A 270 -6.42 22.33 3.63
C LEU A 270 -7.07 20.95 3.52
N PHE A 271 -8.20 20.70 4.18
CA PHE A 271 -8.95 19.46 4.02
C PHE A 271 -9.44 19.26 2.58
N TRP A 272 -10.02 20.29 1.97
CA TRP A 272 -10.48 20.21 0.57
C TRP A 272 -9.30 20.16 -0.41
N LYS A 273 -8.15 20.73 -0.05
CA LYS A 273 -6.92 20.60 -0.84
C LYS A 273 -6.38 19.16 -0.81
N ASP A 274 -6.56 18.44 0.28
CA ASP A 274 -6.22 17.01 0.33
C ASP A 274 -7.17 16.17 -0.54
N VAL A 275 -8.46 16.52 -0.61
CA VAL A 275 -9.41 15.90 -1.54
C VAL A 275 -8.96 16.09 -2.99
N GLU A 276 -8.62 17.33 -3.40
CA GLU A 276 -8.07 17.64 -4.73
C GLU A 276 -6.80 16.84 -5.01
N ARG A 277 -5.91 16.75 -4.03
CA ARG A 277 -4.66 15.98 -4.13
C ARG A 277 -4.92 14.50 -4.40
N ILE A 278 -5.84 13.88 -3.66
CA ILE A 278 -6.21 12.47 -3.88
C ILE A 278 -6.83 12.26 -5.26
N GLU A 279 -7.71 13.18 -5.73
CA GLU A 279 -8.27 13.10 -7.08
C GLU A 279 -7.16 13.14 -8.14
N THR A 280 -6.20 14.06 -7.99
CA THR A 280 -5.07 14.21 -8.90
C THR A 280 -4.23 12.94 -8.94
N ILE A 281 -3.86 12.40 -7.79
CA ILE A 281 -3.08 11.16 -7.70
C ILE A 281 -3.85 10.00 -8.32
N LYS A 282 -5.14 9.85 -7.99
CA LYS A 282 -5.99 8.79 -8.55
C LYS A 282 -6.04 8.85 -10.08
N LYS A 283 -6.17 10.04 -10.65
CA LYS A 283 -6.20 10.25 -12.10
C LYS A 283 -4.91 9.78 -12.78
N HIS A 284 -3.75 10.09 -12.20
CA HIS A 284 -2.46 9.72 -12.78
C HIS A 284 -2.11 8.23 -12.61
N PHE A 285 -2.54 7.59 -11.53
CA PHE A 285 -2.20 6.20 -11.19
C PHE A 285 -3.32 5.20 -11.45
N GLN A 286 -4.32 5.55 -12.27
CA GLN A 286 -5.32 4.56 -12.73
C GLN A 286 -4.66 3.48 -13.60
N PRO A 287 -5.15 2.23 -13.53
CA PRO A 287 -6.26 1.71 -12.72
C PRO A 287 -5.83 1.19 -11.33
N ASN A 288 -4.63 1.52 -10.84
CA ASN A 288 -4.09 0.92 -9.62
C ASN A 288 -4.65 1.56 -8.34
N ILE A 289 -5.06 2.84 -8.37
CA ILE A 289 -5.75 3.48 -7.25
C ILE A 289 -7.26 3.33 -7.43
N VAL A 290 -7.88 2.52 -6.57
CA VAL A 290 -9.32 2.19 -6.69
C VAL A 290 -10.21 3.24 -6.01
N ALA A 291 -9.77 3.83 -4.92
CA ALA A 291 -10.44 4.89 -4.18
C ALA A 291 -9.41 5.66 -3.35
N GLY A 292 -9.85 6.73 -2.70
CA GLY A 292 -9.07 7.43 -1.67
C GLY A 292 -9.97 7.94 -0.55
N PHE A 293 -9.40 8.27 0.59
CA PHE A 293 -10.14 8.79 1.73
C PHE A 293 -9.46 10.01 2.32
N CYS A 294 -10.26 11.03 2.62
CA CYS A 294 -9.85 12.15 3.45
C CYS A 294 -10.65 12.11 4.75
N ILE A 295 -9.96 12.06 5.89
CA ILE A 295 -10.55 11.91 7.22
C ILE A 295 -10.23 13.17 8.03
N PHE A 296 -11.24 13.80 8.60
CA PHE A 296 -11.09 14.93 9.51
C PHE A 296 -11.58 14.54 10.90
N LEU A 297 -10.72 14.71 11.92
CA LEU A 297 -11.04 14.46 13.32
C LEU A 297 -10.84 15.73 14.14
N THR A 298 -11.82 16.10 14.99
CA THR A 298 -11.76 17.33 15.77
C THR A 298 -12.64 17.27 17.03
N ASN A 299 -12.22 17.93 18.10
CA ASN A 299 -13.09 18.24 19.24
C ASN A 299 -13.72 19.64 19.19
N GLU A 300 -13.64 20.32 18.02
CA GLU A 300 -14.22 21.64 17.80
C GLU A 300 -15.47 21.55 16.91
N GLY A 301 -16.65 21.63 17.52
CA GLY A 301 -17.94 21.50 16.83
C GLY A 301 -18.24 22.57 15.76
N ASN A 302 -17.47 23.64 15.69
CA ASN A 302 -17.67 24.65 14.64
C ASN A 302 -17.34 24.11 13.25
N TYR A 303 -16.52 23.08 13.12
CA TYR A 303 -16.22 22.46 11.81
C TYR A 303 -17.44 21.81 11.17
N THR A 304 -18.42 21.36 11.96
CA THR A 304 -19.65 20.73 11.45
C THR A 304 -20.67 21.73 10.88
N LYS A 305 -20.39 23.04 10.99
CA LYS A 305 -21.28 24.11 10.58
C LYS A 305 -20.70 24.88 9.40
N THR A 306 -21.57 25.52 8.62
CA THR A 306 -21.13 26.44 7.57
C THR A 306 -20.35 27.62 8.19
N PRO A 307 -19.11 27.86 7.75
CA PRO A 307 -18.35 29.02 8.20
C PRO A 307 -18.95 30.32 7.65
N LYS A 308 -18.79 31.41 8.39
CA LYS A 308 -19.19 32.72 7.94
C LYS A 308 -18.06 33.42 7.19
N GLY A 309 -18.41 34.25 6.20
CA GLY A 309 -17.46 35.12 5.47
C GLY A 309 -16.58 34.33 4.48
N ALA A 310 -15.35 34.74 4.32
CA ALA A 310 -14.49 34.38 3.20
C ALA A 310 -14.25 32.85 2.98
N SER A 311 -14.46 32.03 3.97
CA SER A 311 -14.26 30.57 3.88
C SER A 311 -15.57 29.79 3.66
N ALA A 312 -16.69 30.45 3.36
CA ALA A 312 -17.98 29.79 3.21
C ALA A 312 -17.99 28.71 2.14
N SER A 313 -17.27 28.90 1.05
CA SER A 313 -17.08 27.91 0.00
C SER A 313 -16.42 26.60 0.49
N PHE A 314 -15.57 26.67 1.51
CA PHE A 314 -14.90 25.51 2.10
C PHE A 314 -15.70 24.88 3.26
N THR A 315 -17.02 25.07 3.31
CA THR A 315 -17.82 24.48 4.39
C THR A 315 -17.70 22.97 4.42
N MET A 316 -17.74 22.40 5.62
CA MET A 316 -17.73 20.97 5.90
C MET A 316 -19.07 20.50 6.50
N GLU A 317 -20.13 21.30 6.33
CA GLU A 317 -21.49 20.95 6.75
C GLU A 317 -22.01 19.74 5.98
N THR A 318 -22.76 18.87 6.65
CA THR A 318 -23.36 17.68 6.06
C THR A 318 -24.37 17.98 4.97
N GLU A 319 -24.54 17.04 4.03
CA GLU A 319 -25.52 17.07 2.93
C GLU A 319 -25.40 18.26 1.98
N ASN A 320 -24.42 19.10 2.20
CA ASN A 320 -24.17 20.25 1.35
C ASN A 320 -23.16 19.83 0.25
N GLN A 321 -23.65 19.69 -0.97
CA GLN A 321 -22.85 19.29 -2.13
C GLN A 321 -21.81 20.36 -2.45
N ARG A 322 -20.55 19.98 -2.54
CA ARG A 322 -19.47 20.90 -2.88
C ARG A 322 -19.33 21.01 -4.36
N PRO A 323 -19.40 22.24 -4.92
CA PRO A 323 -19.13 22.45 -6.33
C PRO A 323 -17.68 22.08 -6.66
N LYS A 324 -17.42 21.77 -7.91
CA LYS A 324 -16.07 21.45 -8.39
C LYS A 324 -15.04 22.56 -8.16
N LYS A 325 -15.47 23.79 -8.01
CA LYS A 325 -14.59 24.94 -7.78
C LYS A 325 -14.88 25.58 -6.42
N LEU A 326 -13.88 25.54 -5.54
CA LEU A 326 -13.92 26.18 -4.23
C LEU A 326 -12.94 27.35 -4.22
N ASP A 327 -13.40 28.51 -3.77
CA ASP A 327 -12.58 29.74 -3.72
C ASP A 327 -12.95 30.56 -2.49
N TRP A 328 -12.06 31.46 -2.11
CA TRP A 328 -12.32 32.44 -1.06
C TRP A 328 -13.38 33.44 -1.51
N GLU A 329 -14.39 33.65 -0.66
CA GLU A 329 -15.46 34.56 -0.93
C GLU A 329 -15.15 35.98 -0.40
N GLY A 330 -15.61 37.01 -1.11
CA GLY A 330 -15.45 38.41 -0.71
C GLY A 330 -13.99 38.90 -0.70
N GLU A 331 -13.74 39.91 0.12
CA GLU A 331 -12.42 40.52 0.25
C GLU A 331 -11.50 39.67 1.13
N VAL A 332 -10.42 39.17 0.57
CA VAL A 332 -9.36 38.42 1.23
C VAL A 332 -8.03 38.99 0.79
N ALA A 333 -7.09 39.08 1.72
CA ALA A 333 -5.74 39.58 1.43
C ALA A 333 -5.08 38.80 0.28
N ASP A 334 -4.41 39.49 -0.63
CA ASP A 334 -3.74 38.88 -1.79
C ASP A 334 -2.71 37.82 -1.37
N SER A 335 -2.04 38.04 -0.25
CA SER A 335 -1.11 37.05 0.34
C SER A 335 -1.80 35.73 0.72
N THR A 336 -3.06 35.78 1.18
CA THR A 336 -3.86 34.58 1.47
C THR A 336 -4.25 33.88 0.19
N ARG A 337 -4.73 34.59 -0.82
CA ARG A 337 -5.09 33.99 -2.12
C ARG A 337 -3.86 33.39 -2.83
N SER A 338 -2.73 34.05 -2.76
CA SER A 338 -1.48 33.54 -3.34
C SER A 338 -1.01 32.25 -2.64
N LYS A 339 -1.09 32.21 -1.31
CA LYS A 339 -0.67 31.05 -0.51
C LYS A 339 -1.66 29.89 -0.55
N TYR A 340 -2.93 30.19 -0.66
CA TYR A 340 -4.05 29.26 -0.65
C TYR A 340 -4.93 29.51 -1.88
N PRO A 341 -4.47 29.13 -3.08
CA PRO A 341 -5.21 29.37 -4.32
C PRO A 341 -6.52 28.57 -4.35
N LYS A 342 -7.40 28.91 -5.31
CA LYS A 342 -8.64 28.17 -5.52
C LYS A 342 -8.38 26.68 -5.69
N ILE A 343 -9.31 25.86 -5.21
CA ILE A 343 -9.31 24.40 -5.38
C ILE A 343 -10.22 24.06 -6.57
N VAL A 344 -9.78 23.12 -7.41
CA VAL A 344 -10.54 22.63 -8.57
C VAL A 344 -10.66 21.12 -8.50
N LEU A 345 -11.84 20.65 -8.10
CA LEU A 345 -12.15 19.23 -7.98
C LEU A 345 -12.61 18.65 -9.32
N GLU A 346 -12.28 17.39 -9.58
CA GLU A 346 -12.76 16.66 -10.77
C GLU A 346 -14.26 16.36 -10.67
N LYS A 347 -14.75 16.07 -9.47
CA LYS A 347 -16.17 15.83 -9.19
C LYS A 347 -16.66 16.61 -7.98
N GLU A 348 -17.97 16.65 -7.81
CA GLU A 348 -18.59 17.21 -6.62
C GLU A 348 -18.52 16.21 -5.46
N HIS A 349 -18.23 16.71 -4.27
CA HIS A 349 -18.15 15.90 -3.05
C HIS A 349 -19.15 16.37 -2.00
N THR A 350 -19.56 15.43 -1.16
CA THR A 350 -20.48 15.68 -0.05
C THR A 350 -19.96 15.00 1.21
N ILE A 351 -19.90 15.75 2.31
CA ILE A 351 -19.74 15.15 3.63
C ILE A 351 -21.09 14.57 4.03
N LYS A 352 -21.22 13.26 3.99
CA LYS A 352 -22.49 12.57 4.24
C LYS A 352 -22.95 12.71 5.69
N ARG A 353 -22.00 12.67 6.63
CA ARG A 353 -22.26 12.77 8.06
C ARG A 353 -20.99 13.13 8.83
N TRP A 354 -21.23 13.65 10.04
CA TRP A 354 -20.26 13.72 11.10
C TRP A 354 -20.64 12.70 12.17
N ASP A 355 -19.75 11.79 12.46
CA ASP A 355 -19.88 10.84 13.55
C ASP A 355 -19.15 11.36 14.79
N THR A 356 -19.47 10.80 15.96
CA THR A 356 -18.84 11.19 17.23
C THR A 356 -18.21 10.00 17.92
N ILE A 357 -17.10 10.27 18.61
CA ILE A 357 -16.42 9.32 19.48
C ILE A 357 -16.07 10.00 20.81
N GLU A 358 -16.00 9.23 21.88
CA GLU A 358 -15.59 9.69 23.20
C GLU A 358 -14.22 9.10 23.54
N ASN A 359 -13.20 9.94 23.65
CA ASN A 359 -11.85 9.53 23.99
C ASN A 359 -11.41 10.22 25.28
N GLU A 360 -11.22 9.47 26.35
CA GLU A 360 -10.83 9.99 27.68
C GLU A 360 -11.75 11.14 28.16
N GLY A 361 -13.06 11.04 27.91
CA GLY A 361 -14.06 12.06 28.33
C GLY A 361 -14.10 13.30 27.43
N ILE A 362 -13.41 13.28 26.28
CA ILE A 362 -13.46 14.36 25.28
C ILE A 362 -14.24 13.87 24.06
N THR A 363 -15.32 14.59 23.72
CA THR A 363 -16.09 14.31 22.50
C THR A 363 -15.33 14.81 21.28
N PHE A 364 -15.09 13.90 20.34
CA PHE A 364 -14.58 14.23 19.01
C PHE A 364 -15.64 14.01 17.95
N HIS A 365 -15.61 14.83 16.93
CA HIS A 365 -16.37 14.69 15.70
C HIS A 365 -15.44 14.27 14.58
N TYR A 366 -15.87 13.32 13.74
CA TYR A 366 -15.10 12.98 12.54
C TYR A 366 -15.99 12.86 11.32
N CYS A 367 -15.43 13.18 10.17
CA CYS A 367 -16.06 12.92 8.88
C CYS A 367 -15.07 12.25 7.93
N ILE A 368 -15.62 11.53 6.96
CA ILE A 368 -14.87 10.81 5.93
C ILE A 368 -15.42 11.23 4.57
N VAL A 369 -14.53 11.68 3.68
CA VAL A 369 -14.83 11.90 2.27
C VAL A 369 -14.15 10.81 1.46
N GLU A 370 -14.94 10.11 0.65
CA GLU A 370 -14.47 9.13 -0.32
C GLU A 370 -14.22 9.82 -1.66
N VAL A 371 -13.02 9.62 -2.21
CA VAL A 371 -12.52 10.25 -3.43
C VAL A 371 -12.43 9.26 -4.60
#